data_2320fdc748cf4022950ef75071658689
#
_entry.id   2320fdc748cf4022950ef75071658689
#
_cell.length_a   1.000
_cell.length_b   1.000
_cell.length_c   1.000
_cell.angle_alpha   90.00
_cell.angle_beta   90.00
_cell.angle_gamma   90.00
#
_symmetry.space_group_name_H-M   'P 1'
#
loop_
_entity.id
_entity.type
_entity.pdbx_description
1 polymer ?
#
loop_
_entity_poly.entity_id
_entity_poly.type
_entity_poly.pdbx_seq_one_letter_code
_entity_poly.pdbx_strand_id
1 'polypeptide(L)'
;MKKLVIIPTYNERENVSRMISKVMSLFGGYDLLIVDDGSPDGTAAIVRGRQEEFPGRVHLIERSGKLGLGTAYIAGFRWALAHGYDLVYEMDCDFSHNPDDLERLTA
;
A
#
# COMPACT_ATOMS: atom_id res chain seq x y z
N MET A 1 -7.57 6.91 15.70
CA MET A 1 -6.88 7.58 14.58
C MET A 1 -6.71 6.59 13.44
N LYS A 2 -7.18 6.94 12.26
CA LYS A 2 -7.04 6.09 11.07
C LYS A 2 -5.73 6.39 10.36
N LYS A 3 -4.90 5.36 10.20
CA LYS A 3 -3.58 5.46 9.57
C LYS A 3 -3.51 4.61 8.32
N LEU A 4 -3.00 5.17 7.24
CA LEU A 4 -2.89 4.50 5.95
C LEU A 4 -1.45 4.52 5.46
N VAL A 5 -0.97 3.38 4.96
CA VAL A 5 0.29 3.30 4.21
C VAL A 5 -0.04 3.18 2.73
N ILE A 6 0.50 4.05 1.91
CA ILE A 6 0.35 4.03 0.45
C ILE A 6 1.61 3.45 -0.15
N ILE A 7 1.45 2.40 -0.93
CA ILE A 7 2.56 1.73 -1.61
C ILE A 7 2.25 1.64 -3.11
N PRO A 8 2.97 2.39 -3.95
CA PRO A 8 2.85 2.23 -5.39
C PRO A 8 3.57 0.96 -5.83
N THR A 9 2.99 0.26 -6.79
CA THR A 9 3.59 -0.97 -7.33
C THR A 9 3.63 -0.95 -8.86
N TYR A 10 4.71 -1.49 -9.40
CA TYR A 10 4.82 -1.86 -10.80
C TYR A 10 5.81 -3.02 -10.90
N ASN A 11 5.32 -4.20 -11.31
CA ASN A 11 6.12 -5.44 -11.36
C ASN A 11 6.78 -5.78 -10.02
N GLU A 12 5.98 -5.74 -8.94
CA GLU A 12 6.44 -6.05 -7.57
C GLU A 12 5.92 -7.39 -7.07
N ARG A 13 5.64 -8.31 -7.97
CA ARG A 13 5.10 -9.64 -7.67
C ARG A 13 5.89 -10.36 -6.57
N GLU A 14 7.21 -10.24 -6.56
CA GLU A 14 8.06 -10.93 -5.59
C GLU A 14 8.03 -10.31 -4.20
N ASN A 15 7.72 -9.02 -4.11
CA ASN A 15 7.80 -8.27 -2.86
C ASN A 15 6.43 -7.93 -2.26
N VAL A 16 5.39 -7.81 -3.08
CA VAL A 16 4.13 -7.23 -2.63
C VAL A 16 3.47 -8.05 -1.53
N SER A 17 3.48 -9.38 -1.61
CA SER A 17 2.87 -10.23 -0.60
C SER A 17 3.57 -10.11 0.74
N ARG A 18 4.91 -10.08 0.73
CA ARG A 18 5.72 -9.90 1.94
C ARG A 18 5.47 -8.52 2.56
N MET A 19 5.37 -7.49 1.72
CA MET A 19 5.11 -6.13 2.21
C MET A 19 3.73 -6.03 2.85
N ILE A 20 2.71 -6.66 2.26
CA ILE A 20 1.36 -6.71 2.85
C ILE A 20 1.42 -7.37 4.22
N SER A 21 2.05 -8.54 4.32
CA SER A 21 2.18 -9.24 5.60
C SER A 21 2.90 -8.39 6.64
N LYS A 22 3.97 -7.70 6.24
CA LYS A 22 4.75 -6.88 7.16
C LYS A 22 3.95 -5.70 7.68
N VAL A 23 3.28 -4.95 6.81
CA VAL A 23 2.47 -3.81 7.22
C VAL A 23 1.31 -4.24 8.12
N MET A 24 0.64 -5.34 7.78
CA MET A 24 -0.48 -5.84 8.59
C MET A 24 -0.04 -6.35 9.95
N SER A 25 1.23 -6.71 10.13
CA SER A 25 1.77 -7.18 11.40
C SER A 25 2.21 -6.06 12.34
N LEU A 26 2.27 -4.81 11.88
CA LEU A 26 2.69 -3.68 12.71
C LEU A 26 1.65 -3.36 13.78
N PHE A 27 2.11 -3.04 14.98
CA PHE A 27 1.24 -2.75 16.13
C PHE A 27 0.43 -1.47 15.99
N GLY A 28 0.83 -0.57 15.11
CA GLY A 28 0.17 0.72 14.94
C GLY A 28 -1.25 0.67 14.35
N GLY A 29 -1.70 -0.49 13.88
CA GLY A 29 -3.03 -0.63 13.31
C GLY A 29 -3.18 0.06 11.96
N TYR A 30 -2.20 -0.10 11.10
CA TYR A 30 -2.20 0.53 9.78
C TYR A 30 -3.11 -0.19 8.81
N ASP A 31 -3.86 0.58 8.02
CA ASP A 31 -4.46 0.09 6.80
C ASP A 31 -3.47 0.29 5.64
N LEU A 32 -3.67 -0.41 4.54
CA LEU A 32 -2.75 -0.41 3.41
C LEU A 32 -3.51 -0.12 2.13
N LEU A 33 -2.97 0.77 1.32
CA LEU A 33 -3.45 1.01 -0.04
C LEU A 33 -2.32 0.73 -1.02
N ILE A 34 -2.53 -0.25 -1.89
CA ILE A 34 -1.65 -0.52 -3.01
C ILE A 34 -2.20 0.22 -4.23
N VAL A 35 -1.36 1.03 -4.87
CA VAL A 35 -1.69 1.70 -6.13
C VAL A 35 -0.88 1.02 -7.23
N ASP A 36 -1.51 0.10 -7.96
CA ASP A 36 -0.83 -0.68 -8.99
C ASP A 36 -0.95 -0.04 -10.36
N ASP A 37 0.17 0.16 -11.02
CA ASP A 37 0.25 0.83 -12.32
C ASP A 37 0.14 -0.13 -13.50
N GLY A 38 -0.78 -1.08 -13.42
CA GLY A 38 -1.03 -2.01 -14.51
C GLY A 38 0.08 -3.04 -14.67
N SER A 39 0.61 -3.57 -13.56
CA SER A 39 1.69 -4.56 -13.60
C SER A 39 1.35 -5.78 -14.44
N PRO A 40 2.14 -6.09 -15.47
CA PRO A 40 1.88 -7.28 -16.30
C PRO A 40 2.26 -8.59 -15.62
N ASP A 41 2.99 -8.56 -14.49
CA ASP A 41 3.49 -9.75 -13.80
C ASP A 41 2.49 -10.39 -12.84
N GLY A 42 1.28 -9.85 -12.70
CA GLY A 42 0.27 -10.39 -11.80
C GLY A 42 0.29 -9.80 -10.39
N THR A 43 1.00 -8.70 -10.15
CA THR A 43 1.04 -8.03 -8.84
C THR A 43 -0.35 -7.76 -8.29
N ALA A 44 -1.24 -7.17 -9.09
CA ALA A 44 -2.59 -6.82 -8.62
C ALA A 44 -3.40 -8.06 -8.23
N ALA A 45 -3.23 -9.18 -8.94
CA ALA A 45 -3.91 -10.42 -8.62
C ALA A 45 -3.49 -10.94 -7.23
N ILE A 46 -2.22 -10.81 -6.89
CA ILE A 46 -1.72 -11.17 -5.56
C ILE A 46 -2.37 -10.30 -4.49
N VAL A 47 -2.45 -9.00 -4.73
CA VAL A 47 -3.10 -8.06 -3.79
C VAL A 47 -4.56 -8.42 -3.59
N ARG A 48 -5.29 -8.72 -4.66
CA ARG A 48 -6.71 -9.13 -4.56
C ARG A 48 -6.88 -10.38 -3.70
N GLY A 49 -5.99 -11.36 -3.85
CA GLY A 49 -6.01 -12.56 -3.00
C GLY A 49 -5.77 -12.25 -1.54
N ARG A 50 -4.85 -11.32 -1.26
CA ARG A 50 -4.53 -10.93 0.11
C ARG A 50 -5.63 -10.05 0.75
N GLN A 51 -6.43 -9.36 -0.04
CA GLN A 51 -7.56 -8.58 0.50
C GLN A 51 -8.55 -9.47 1.26
N GLU A 52 -8.70 -10.72 0.86
CA GLU A 52 -9.60 -11.65 1.53
C GLU A 52 -9.12 -12.00 2.95
N GLU A 53 -7.81 -11.95 3.18
CA GLU A 53 -7.23 -12.24 4.50
C GLU A 53 -7.37 -11.06 5.47
N PHE A 54 -7.47 -9.84 4.94
CA PHE A 54 -7.51 -8.61 5.74
C PHE A 54 -8.68 -7.71 5.28
N PRO A 55 -9.93 -8.16 5.45
CA PRO A 55 -11.08 -7.40 4.96
C PRO A 55 -11.15 -6.01 5.61
N GLY A 56 -11.32 -4.99 4.79
CA GLY A 56 -11.39 -3.61 5.25
C GLY A 56 -10.06 -2.96 5.60
N ARG A 57 -8.94 -3.69 5.47
CA ARG A 57 -7.62 -3.17 5.82
C ARG A 57 -6.65 -3.08 4.65
N VAL A 58 -6.77 -3.95 3.65
CA VAL A 58 -5.95 -3.92 2.44
C VAL A 58 -6.82 -3.46 1.28
N HIS A 59 -6.41 -2.38 0.64
CA HIS A 59 -7.14 -1.76 -0.45
C HIS A 59 -6.28 -1.68 -1.70
N LEU A 60 -6.90 -1.66 -2.87
CA LEU A 60 -6.21 -1.67 -4.15
C LEU A 60 -6.83 -0.66 -5.10
N ILE A 61 -5.98 0.16 -5.73
CA ILE A 61 -6.33 0.94 -6.90
C ILE A 61 -5.52 0.38 -8.06
N GLU A 62 -6.20 -0.01 -9.15
CA GLU A 62 -5.54 -0.46 -10.37
C GLU A 62 -5.61 0.65 -11.41
N ARG A 63 -4.44 1.09 -11.90
CA ARG A 63 -4.37 2.09 -12.96
C ARG A 63 -4.02 1.41 -14.28
N SER A 64 -4.32 2.08 -15.40
CA SER A 64 -4.23 1.48 -16.73
C SER A 64 -2.82 1.43 -17.30
N GLY A 65 -1.80 1.83 -16.56
CA GLY A 65 -0.42 1.81 -17.02
C GLY A 65 0.50 2.54 -16.07
N LYS A 66 1.80 2.52 -16.39
CA LYS A 66 2.80 3.16 -15.55
C LYS A 66 2.77 4.68 -15.77
N LEU A 67 2.02 5.36 -14.93
CA LEU A 67 1.78 6.80 -15.02
C LEU A 67 2.76 7.65 -14.21
N GLY A 68 3.68 6.99 -13.49
CA GLY A 68 4.69 7.65 -12.69
C GLY A 68 4.41 7.65 -11.20
N LEU A 69 5.49 7.66 -10.43
CA LEU A 69 5.45 7.51 -8.97
C LEU A 69 4.67 8.66 -8.31
N GLY A 70 4.92 9.89 -8.74
CA GLY A 70 4.24 11.05 -8.16
C GLY A 70 2.73 11.00 -8.34
N THR A 71 2.26 10.58 -9.53
CA THR A 71 0.82 10.46 -9.78
C THR A 71 0.19 9.33 -8.99
N ALA A 72 0.96 8.26 -8.69
CA ALA A 72 0.49 7.18 -7.84
C ALA A 72 0.21 7.69 -6.42
N TYR A 73 1.12 8.46 -5.86
CA TYR A 73 0.93 9.05 -4.53
C TYR A 73 -0.24 10.02 -4.49
N ILE A 74 -0.42 10.84 -5.54
CA ILE A 74 -1.56 11.76 -5.63
C ILE A 74 -2.86 10.98 -5.62
N ALA A 75 -2.96 9.91 -6.40
CA ALA A 75 -4.14 9.06 -6.43
C ALA A 75 -4.42 8.46 -5.04
N GLY A 76 -3.38 8.00 -4.37
CA GLY A 76 -3.48 7.45 -3.02
C GLY A 76 -3.94 8.49 -1.99
N PHE A 77 -3.39 9.70 -2.03
CA PHE A 77 -3.81 10.78 -1.13
C PHE A 77 -5.27 11.15 -1.32
N ARG A 78 -5.72 11.26 -2.57
CA ARG A 78 -7.13 11.57 -2.86
C ARG A 78 -8.04 10.50 -2.31
N TRP A 79 -7.66 9.23 -2.47
CA TRP A 79 -8.41 8.11 -1.93
C TRP A 79 -8.46 8.18 -0.41
N ALA A 80 -7.32 8.46 0.24
CA ALA A 80 -7.23 8.56 1.69
C ALA A 80 -8.14 9.67 2.24
N LEU A 81 -8.15 10.83 1.60
CA LEU A 81 -9.02 11.94 2.01
C LEU A 81 -10.50 11.55 1.89
N ALA A 82 -10.87 10.87 0.80
CA ALA A 82 -12.25 10.43 0.59
C ALA A 82 -12.70 9.39 1.62
N HIS A 83 -11.77 8.64 2.21
CA HIS A 83 -12.06 7.58 3.17
C HIS A 83 -11.76 7.95 4.63
N GLY A 84 -11.46 9.23 4.90
CA GLY A 84 -11.35 9.76 6.26
C GLY A 84 -10.12 9.33 7.04
N TYR A 85 -9.00 9.14 6.37
CA TYR A 85 -7.75 8.81 7.05
C TYR A 85 -7.12 10.07 7.67
N ASP A 86 -6.59 9.92 8.89
CA ASP A 86 -5.98 11.01 9.64
C ASP A 86 -4.50 11.16 9.35
N LEU A 87 -3.81 10.04 9.15
CA LEU A 87 -2.38 9.99 8.86
C LEU A 87 -2.14 9.12 7.63
N VAL A 88 -1.24 9.58 6.77
CA VAL A 88 -0.89 8.88 5.54
C VAL A 88 0.64 8.80 5.45
N TYR A 89 1.13 7.58 5.21
CA TYR A 89 2.55 7.31 5.03
C TYR A 89 2.80 6.79 3.62
N GLU A 90 3.90 7.18 3.03
CA GLU A 90 4.33 6.71 1.71
C GLU A 90 5.49 5.74 1.88
N MET A 91 5.48 4.64 1.12
CA MET A 91 6.54 3.64 1.21
C MET A 91 6.69 2.92 -0.13
N ASP A 92 7.93 2.60 -0.50
CA ASP A 92 8.20 1.80 -1.69
C ASP A 92 8.07 0.31 -1.40
N CYS A 93 7.69 -0.48 -2.42
CA CYS A 93 7.44 -1.92 -2.28
C CYS A 93 8.71 -2.77 -2.49
N ASP A 94 9.88 -2.20 -2.34
CA ASP A 94 11.16 -2.89 -2.59
C ASP A 94 11.99 -3.11 -1.33
N PHE A 95 11.40 -2.86 -0.15
CA PHE A 95 12.07 -2.93 1.15
C PHE A 95 13.25 -1.97 1.30
N SER A 96 13.33 -0.92 0.48
CA SER A 96 14.32 0.15 0.65
C SER A 96 14.08 0.92 1.95
N HIS A 97 12.83 0.93 2.44
CA HIS A 97 12.48 1.43 3.77
C HIS A 97 12.13 0.25 4.66
N ASN A 98 12.54 0.31 5.92
CA ASN A 98 12.16 -0.71 6.88
C ASN A 98 10.75 -0.40 7.40
N PRO A 99 9.74 -1.26 7.16
CA PRO A 99 8.39 -1.02 7.67
C PRO A 99 8.32 -0.83 9.19
N ASP A 100 9.24 -1.42 9.95
CA ASP A 100 9.29 -1.25 11.40
C ASP A 100 9.54 0.20 11.82
N ASP A 101 10.11 1.03 10.95
CA ASP A 101 10.34 2.45 11.24
C ASP A 101 9.04 3.24 11.37
N LEU A 102 7.93 2.74 10.83
CA LEU A 102 6.62 3.38 11.00
C LEU A 102 6.22 3.43 12.47
N GLU A 103 6.54 2.39 13.23
CA GLU A 103 6.24 2.36 14.67
C GLU A 103 7.00 3.45 15.42
N ARG A 104 8.24 3.73 15.03
CA ARG A 104 9.02 4.81 15.63
C ARG A 104 8.45 6.18 15.32
N LEU A 105 7.94 6.36 14.10
CA LEU A 105 7.39 7.66 13.67
C LEU A 105 6.06 7.97 14.36
N THR A 106 5.33 6.95 14.79
CA THR A 106 4.02 7.12 15.42
C THR A 106 4.05 6.99 16.94
N ALA A 107 5.15 6.51 17.47
CA ALA A 107 5.30 6.43 18.92
C ALA A 107 5.61 7.82 19.51
#